data_1f202b3ffc0d5e016573e72c367c9c8c
#
_entry.id   1f202b3ffc0d5e016573e72c367c9c8c
#
_cell.length_a   1.000
_cell.length_b   1.000
_cell.length_c   1.000
_cell.angle_alpha   90.00
_cell.angle_beta   90.00
_cell.angle_gamma   90.00
#
_symmetry.space_group_name_H-M   'P 1'
#
loop_
_entity.id
_entity.type
_entity.pdbx_description
1 polymer ?
#
loop_
_entity_poly.entity_id
_entity_poly.type
_entity_poly.pdbx_seq_one_letter_code
_entity_poly.pdbx_strand_id
1 'polypeptide(L)'
;MLKKFFIFIILIFTLTGCSEEQPSITVNIDGKSEIIDAETIYTHKEAVTFPAVVRSSGSRPVETEYKGVELTELFKTLSLDISNYDKIAFNASDGYRIILSVEEILEPSNVYLTFERDGKILKSKKLGGNGPFQLIIRRDPFSQRWIKHVDEIILQ
;
A
#
# COMPACT_ATOMS: atom_id res chain seq x y z
N MET A 1 46.22 -14.14 -54.06
CA MET A 1 44.76 -14.02 -53.85
C MET A 1 44.48 -14.07 -52.34
N LEU A 2 44.25 -12.92 -51.73
CA LEU A 2 44.05 -12.80 -50.28
C LEU A 2 42.57 -12.80 -49.99
N LYS A 3 42.02 -13.90 -49.39
CA LYS A 3 40.64 -13.99 -48.97
C LYS A 3 40.45 -13.23 -47.66
N LYS A 4 39.79 -12.08 -47.71
CA LYS A 4 39.38 -11.32 -46.55
C LYS A 4 38.23 -12.03 -45.86
N PHE A 5 38.50 -12.58 -44.67
CA PHE A 5 37.47 -13.16 -43.77
C PHE A 5 36.85 -12.01 -42.99
N PHE A 6 35.60 -11.69 -43.29
CA PHE A 6 34.83 -10.65 -42.59
C PHE A 6 34.13 -11.32 -41.41
N ILE A 7 34.66 -11.18 -40.21
CA ILE A 7 34.03 -11.64 -38.97
C ILE A 7 32.95 -10.62 -38.58
N PHE A 8 31.70 -10.99 -38.77
CA PHE A 8 30.55 -10.21 -38.32
C PHE A 8 30.32 -10.52 -36.85
N ILE A 9 30.80 -9.66 -35.94
CA ILE A 9 30.52 -9.76 -34.50
C ILE A 9 29.10 -9.23 -34.28
N ILE A 10 28.12 -10.12 -34.09
CA ILE A 10 26.79 -9.78 -33.64
C ILE A 10 26.88 -9.50 -32.13
N LEU A 11 26.86 -8.23 -31.78
CA LEU A 11 26.77 -7.76 -30.41
C LEU A 11 25.32 -7.93 -29.93
N ILE A 12 25.03 -9.07 -29.27
CA ILE A 12 23.72 -9.33 -28.65
C ILE A 12 23.65 -8.43 -27.41
N PHE A 13 22.96 -7.30 -27.53
CA PHE A 13 22.54 -6.49 -26.39
C PHE A 13 21.45 -7.27 -25.64
N THR A 14 21.82 -7.98 -24.59
CA THR A 14 20.86 -8.50 -23.62
C THR A 14 20.33 -7.31 -22.82
N LEU A 15 19.15 -6.82 -23.20
CA LEU A 15 18.36 -5.90 -22.37
C LEU A 15 17.92 -6.68 -21.11
N THR A 16 18.74 -6.67 -20.08
CA THR A 16 18.29 -7.02 -18.74
C THR A 16 17.35 -5.91 -18.30
N GLY A 17 16.07 -6.03 -18.68
CA GLY A 17 15.01 -5.22 -18.13
C GLY A 17 14.98 -5.50 -16.63
N CYS A 18 15.31 -4.50 -15.82
CA CYS A 18 15.01 -4.50 -14.40
C CYS A 18 13.48 -4.49 -14.34
N SER A 19 12.86 -5.62 -14.11
CA SER A 19 11.45 -5.71 -13.77
C SER A 19 11.32 -5.04 -12.40
N GLU A 20 10.83 -3.81 -12.35
CA GLU A 20 10.38 -3.22 -11.10
C GLU A 20 9.26 -4.12 -10.60
N GLU A 21 9.48 -4.75 -9.46
CA GLU A 21 8.49 -5.57 -8.78
C GLU A 21 7.27 -4.66 -8.49
N GLN A 22 6.13 -5.03 -9.07
CA GLN A 22 4.91 -4.25 -8.89
C GLN A 22 4.52 -4.27 -7.40
N PRO A 23 4.12 -3.13 -6.84
CA PRO A 23 3.69 -3.09 -5.45
C PRO A 23 2.50 -4.04 -5.22
N SER A 24 2.50 -4.71 -4.07
CA SER A 24 1.43 -5.61 -3.65
C SER A 24 1.28 -5.59 -2.14
N ILE A 25 0.17 -6.12 -1.65
CA ILE A 25 -0.06 -6.37 -0.23
C ILE A 25 -0.35 -7.85 -0.04
N THR A 26 0.31 -8.47 0.93
CA THR A 26 0.01 -9.83 1.36
C THR A 26 -1.08 -9.78 2.43
N VAL A 27 -2.16 -10.54 2.24
CA VAL A 27 -3.22 -10.72 3.25
C VAL A 27 -3.15 -12.14 3.79
N ASN A 28 -2.90 -12.27 5.08
CA ASN A 28 -2.83 -13.55 5.78
C ASN A 28 -4.14 -13.82 6.54
N ILE A 29 -4.76 -14.95 6.21
CA ILE A 29 -6.06 -15.37 6.74
C ILE A 29 -5.93 -16.83 7.16
N ASP A 30 -6.05 -17.13 8.44
CA ASP A 30 -6.03 -18.51 8.98
C ASP A 30 -4.83 -19.35 8.46
N GLY A 31 -3.67 -18.72 8.34
CA GLY A 31 -2.44 -19.35 7.86
C GLY A 31 -2.35 -19.50 6.34
N LYS A 32 -3.28 -18.96 5.58
CA LYS A 32 -3.21 -18.83 4.11
C LYS A 32 -2.86 -17.42 3.75
N SER A 33 -2.05 -17.25 2.70
CA SER A 33 -1.64 -15.94 2.19
C SER A 33 -2.25 -15.71 0.81
N GLU A 34 -2.85 -14.55 0.63
CA GLU A 34 -3.32 -14.04 -0.65
C GLU A 34 -2.56 -12.75 -0.98
N ILE A 35 -2.30 -12.51 -2.26
CA ILE A 35 -1.61 -11.31 -2.72
C ILE A 35 -2.61 -10.42 -3.46
N ILE A 36 -2.68 -9.15 -3.05
CA ILE A 36 -3.45 -8.13 -3.73
C ILE A 36 -2.47 -7.25 -4.51
N ASP A 37 -2.60 -7.22 -5.82
CA ASP A 37 -1.81 -6.36 -6.68
C ASP A 37 -2.20 -4.90 -6.52
N ALA A 38 -1.21 -4.02 -6.67
CA ALA A 38 -1.43 -2.57 -6.60
C ALA A 38 -2.52 -2.07 -7.54
N GLU A 39 -2.63 -2.65 -8.74
CA GLU A 39 -3.65 -2.27 -9.72
C GLU A 39 -5.06 -2.45 -9.17
N THR A 40 -5.34 -3.55 -8.48
CA THR A 40 -6.62 -3.81 -7.81
C THR A 40 -6.99 -2.70 -6.83
N ILE A 41 -6.00 -2.16 -6.11
CA ILE A 41 -6.20 -1.09 -5.12
C ILE A 41 -6.32 0.27 -5.81
N TYR A 42 -5.45 0.56 -6.79
CA TYR A 42 -5.43 1.86 -7.49
C TYR A 42 -6.68 2.11 -8.34
N THR A 43 -7.23 1.04 -8.92
CA THR A 43 -8.43 1.10 -9.79
C THR A 43 -9.72 0.74 -9.06
N HIS A 44 -9.67 0.59 -7.74
CA HIS A 44 -10.83 0.19 -6.96
C HIS A 44 -11.98 1.18 -7.12
N LYS A 45 -13.16 0.69 -7.47
CA LYS A 45 -14.34 1.52 -7.77
C LYS A 45 -14.82 2.39 -6.61
N GLU A 46 -14.60 1.93 -5.37
CA GLU A 46 -14.95 2.64 -4.13
C GLU A 46 -13.78 3.50 -3.59
N ALA A 47 -12.73 3.73 -4.40
CA ALA A 47 -11.67 4.65 -4.01
C ALA A 47 -12.19 6.09 -3.96
N VAL A 48 -11.99 6.77 -2.83
CA VAL A 48 -12.45 8.12 -2.59
C VAL A 48 -11.30 9.05 -2.19
N THR A 49 -11.44 10.33 -2.54
CA THR A 49 -10.56 11.38 -2.03
C THR A 49 -11.20 12.03 -0.81
N PHE A 50 -10.43 12.22 0.25
CA PHE A 50 -10.91 12.81 1.50
C PHE A 50 -9.86 13.70 2.15
N PRO A 51 -10.29 14.78 2.85
CA PRO A 51 -9.38 15.63 3.60
C PRO A 51 -8.92 14.95 4.88
N ALA A 52 -7.66 15.21 5.25
CA ALA A 52 -7.09 14.76 6.50
C ALA A 52 -6.10 15.78 7.06
N VAL A 53 -5.84 15.72 8.36
CA VAL A 53 -4.89 16.59 9.02
C VAL A 53 -3.79 15.76 9.66
N VAL A 54 -2.58 15.85 9.11
CA VAL A 54 -1.42 15.17 9.67
C VAL A 54 -0.98 15.92 10.94
N ARG A 55 -1.03 15.23 12.07
CA ARG A 55 -0.61 15.77 13.38
C ARG A 55 0.54 14.93 13.93
N SER A 56 1.72 15.51 13.95
CA SER A 56 2.92 14.88 14.51
C SER A 56 3.43 15.70 15.68
N SER A 57 4.00 15.02 16.70
CA SER A 57 4.60 15.70 17.84
C SER A 57 5.68 16.69 17.40
N GLY A 58 5.64 17.91 17.95
CA GLY A 58 6.64 18.96 17.66
C GLY A 58 6.47 19.68 16.31
N SER A 59 5.44 19.34 15.53
CA SER A 59 5.17 19.96 14.23
C SER A 59 3.79 20.62 14.18
N ARG A 60 3.65 21.66 13.36
CA ARG A 60 2.33 22.23 13.08
C ARG A 60 1.47 21.20 12.32
N PRO A 61 0.16 21.13 12.60
CA PRO A 61 -0.75 20.32 11.80
C PRO A 61 -0.69 20.72 10.32
N VAL A 62 -0.70 19.71 9.45
CA VAL A 62 -0.67 19.90 7.98
C VAL A 62 -1.96 19.36 7.41
N GLU A 63 -2.74 20.24 6.79
CA GLU A 63 -3.91 19.85 5.99
C GLU A 63 -3.45 19.23 4.68
N THR A 64 -4.09 18.15 4.26
CA THR A 64 -3.74 17.40 3.06
C THR A 64 -4.95 16.58 2.61
N GLU A 65 -4.93 16.11 1.37
CA GLU A 65 -5.93 15.18 0.83
C GLU A 65 -5.28 13.82 0.57
N TYR A 66 -5.99 12.76 0.93
CA TYR A 66 -5.61 11.40 0.58
C TYR A 66 -6.66 10.79 -0.35
N LYS A 67 -6.22 9.91 -1.24
CA LYS A 67 -7.09 9.01 -1.99
C LYS A 67 -6.78 7.57 -1.64
N GLY A 68 -7.83 6.81 -1.38
CA GLY A 68 -7.72 5.41 -0.99
C GLY A 68 -9.06 4.72 -0.91
N VAL A 69 -9.02 3.47 -0.48
CA VAL A 69 -10.17 2.60 -0.32
C VAL A 69 -10.42 2.39 1.17
N GLU A 70 -11.66 2.52 1.61
CA GLU A 70 -12.03 2.13 2.98
C GLU A 70 -11.78 0.63 3.16
N LEU A 71 -11.16 0.23 4.27
CA LEU A 71 -10.79 -1.18 4.47
C LEU A 71 -11.97 -2.13 4.39
N THR A 72 -13.13 -1.71 4.87
CA THR A 72 -14.37 -2.49 4.78
C THR A 72 -14.76 -2.79 3.32
N GLU A 73 -14.57 -1.83 2.41
CA GLU A 73 -14.86 -2.03 0.99
C GLU A 73 -13.80 -2.91 0.31
N LEU A 74 -12.54 -2.75 0.71
CA LEU A 74 -11.47 -3.62 0.24
C LEU A 74 -11.72 -5.08 0.64
N PHE A 75 -12.05 -5.34 1.90
CA PHE A 75 -12.34 -6.69 2.40
C PHE A 75 -13.59 -7.30 1.73
N LYS A 76 -14.64 -6.51 1.47
CA LYS A 76 -15.80 -6.97 0.69
C LYS A 76 -15.41 -7.40 -0.72
N THR A 77 -14.55 -6.65 -1.39
CA THR A 77 -14.07 -7.01 -2.74
C THR A 77 -13.30 -8.33 -2.76
N LEU A 78 -12.58 -8.61 -1.66
CA LEU A 78 -11.87 -9.87 -1.46
C LEU A 78 -12.79 -11.00 -0.93
N SER A 79 -14.08 -10.75 -0.76
CA SER A 79 -15.04 -11.67 -0.15
C SER A 79 -14.63 -12.14 1.25
N LEU A 80 -13.95 -11.26 2.01
CA LEU A 80 -13.49 -11.52 3.38
C LEU A 80 -14.51 -10.99 4.38
N ASP A 81 -15.07 -11.88 5.18
CA ASP A 81 -15.88 -11.52 6.34
C ASP A 81 -14.97 -11.37 7.57
N ILE A 82 -14.68 -10.10 7.91
CA ILE A 82 -13.82 -9.78 9.05
C ILE A 82 -14.54 -9.87 10.41
N SER A 83 -15.85 -10.08 10.45
CA SER A 83 -16.63 -10.13 11.69
C SER A 83 -16.30 -11.34 12.58
N ASN A 84 -15.61 -12.35 12.02
CA ASN A 84 -15.15 -13.53 12.74
C ASN A 84 -13.80 -13.35 13.45
N TYR A 85 -13.19 -12.17 13.33
CA TYR A 85 -11.90 -11.85 13.92
C TYR A 85 -12.04 -10.74 14.96
N ASP A 86 -11.16 -10.73 15.95
CA ASP A 86 -11.13 -9.68 16.97
C ASP A 86 -10.25 -8.52 16.55
N LYS A 87 -9.13 -8.82 15.86
CA LYS A 87 -8.06 -7.87 15.55
C LYS A 87 -7.49 -8.10 14.17
N ILE A 88 -7.01 -7.03 13.58
CA ILE A 88 -6.26 -7.07 12.33
C ILE A 88 -4.94 -6.34 12.55
N ALA A 89 -3.83 -7.03 12.24
CA ALA A 89 -2.50 -6.44 12.29
C ALA A 89 -2.08 -5.96 10.90
N PHE A 90 -1.42 -4.81 10.86
CA PHE A 90 -0.84 -4.22 9.67
C PHE A 90 0.66 -4.12 9.87
N ASN A 91 1.43 -4.74 8.98
CA ASN A 91 2.87 -4.65 8.93
C ASN A 91 3.30 -3.73 7.80
N ALA A 92 4.44 -3.11 8.03
CA ALA A 92 5.10 -2.25 7.05
C ALA A 92 6.50 -2.79 6.72
N SER A 93 6.95 -2.56 5.50
CA SER A 93 8.28 -2.97 5.02
C SER A 93 9.45 -2.32 5.77
N ASP A 94 9.19 -1.32 6.63
CA ASP A 94 10.20 -0.71 7.51
C ASP A 94 10.25 -1.34 8.92
N GLY A 95 9.42 -2.37 9.16
CA GLY A 95 9.33 -3.08 10.42
C GLY A 95 8.32 -2.49 11.40
N TYR A 96 7.63 -1.40 11.04
CA TYR A 96 6.58 -0.86 11.90
C TYR A 96 5.33 -1.75 11.83
N ARG A 97 4.64 -1.89 12.96
CA ARG A 97 3.43 -2.70 13.09
C ARG A 97 2.40 -1.97 13.93
N ILE A 98 1.15 -2.03 13.50
CA ILE A 98 0.00 -1.64 14.32
C ILE A 98 -1.03 -2.75 14.35
N ILE A 99 -1.89 -2.73 15.36
CA ILE A 99 -3.03 -3.64 15.51
C ILE A 99 -4.26 -2.77 15.73
N LEU A 100 -5.31 -3.00 14.95
CA LEU A 100 -6.61 -2.37 15.11
C LEU A 100 -7.63 -3.44 15.52
N SER A 101 -8.62 -3.06 16.31
CA SER A 101 -9.77 -3.93 16.53
C SER A 101 -10.67 -3.95 15.29
N VAL A 102 -11.38 -5.05 15.09
CA VAL A 102 -12.36 -5.13 13.99
C VAL A 102 -13.47 -4.09 14.16
N GLU A 103 -13.88 -3.81 15.40
CA GLU A 103 -14.84 -2.74 15.69
C GLU A 103 -14.38 -1.38 15.16
N GLU A 104 -13.11 -1.03 15.38
CA GLU A 104 -12.52 0.23 14.90
C GLU A 104 -12.47 0.30 13.36
N ILE A 105 -12.23 -0.84 12.69
CA ILE A 105 -12.23 -0.93 11.24
C ILE A 105 -13.66 -0.85 10.67
N LEU A 106 -14.63 -1.43 11.37
CA LEU A 106 -16.04 -1.39 10.96
C LEU A 106 -16.71 -0.03 11.20
N GLU A 107 -16.07 0.88 11.94
CA GLU A 107 -16.57 2.25 12.06
C GLU A 107 -16.59 2.93 10.69
N PRO A 108 -17.74 3.42 10.21
CA PRO A 108 -17.87 4.00 8.88
C PRO A 108 -16.92 5.19 8.67
N SER A 109 -16.31 5.24 7.50
CA SER A 109 -15.42 6.33 7.06
C SER A 109 -14.24 6.57 8.01
N ASN A 110 -13.72 5.52 8.64
CA ASN A 110 -12.64 5.64 9.61
C ASN A 110 -11.27 5.19 9.08
N VAL A 111 -11.14 3.96 8.58
CA VAL A 111 -9.85 3.38 8.24
C VAL A 111 -9.73 3.17 6.74
N TYR A 112 -8.72 3.80 6.14
CA TYR A 112 -8.47 3.77 4.70
C TYR A 112 -7.08 3.27 4.37
N LEU A 113 -6.99 2.39 3.38
CA LEU A 113 -5.74 2.08 2.70
C LEU A 113 -5.56 3.07 1.56
N THR A 114 -4.62 3.99 1.71
CA THR A 114 -4.41 5.08 0.77
C THR A 114 -3.19 4.84 -0.11
N PHE A 115 -3.24 5.36 -1.34
CA PHE A 115 -2.18 5.23 -2.33
C PHE A 115 -1.82 6.56 -3.01
N GLU A 116 -2.57 7.63 -2.70
CA GLU A 116 -2.34 8.96 -3.26
C GLU A 116 -2.44 10.02 -2.17
N ARG A 117 -1.63 11.06 -2.28
CA ARG A 117 -1.67 12.25 -1.44
C ARG A 117 -1.52 13.50 -2.29
N ASP A 118 -2.40 14.50 -2.09
CA ASP A 118 -2.41 15.78 -2.78
C ASP A 118 -2.34 15.60 -4.32
N GLY A 119 -3.14 14.65 -4.86
CA GLY A 119 -3.22 14.34 -6.30
C GLY A 119 -2.00 13.60 -6.86
N LYS A 120 -1.14 13.04 -6.02
CA LYS A 120 0.07 12.32 -6.44
C LYS A 120 0.15 10.95 -5.80
N ILE A 121 0.44 9.93 -6.62
CA ILE A 121 0.70 8.57 -6.13
C ILE A 121 1.82 8.59 -5.09
N LEU A 122 1.62 7.87 -3.99
CA LEU A 122 2.59 7.74 -2.92
C LEU A 122 3.82 7.00 -3.43
N LYS A 123 4.97 7.70 -3.41
CA LYS A 123 6.25 7.09 -3.78
C LYS A 123 6.66 6.03 -2.76
N SER A 124 7.34 4.99 -3.22
CA SER A 124 7.91 3.96 -2.35
C SER A 124 8.95 4.54 -1.38
N LYS A 125 9.29 3.78 -0.34
CA LYS A 125 10.35 4.12 0.63
C LYS A 125 11.69 4.37 -0.07
N LYS A 126 12.04 3.57 -1.08
CA LYS A 126 13.28 3.74 -1.88
C LYS A 126 13.36 5.12 -2.55
N LEU A 127 12.22 5.72 -2.86
CA LEU A 127 12.12 7.06 -3.46
C LEU A 127 11.81 8.16 -2.43
N GLY A 128 11.99 7.86 -1.13
CA GLY A 128 11.77 8.81 -0.04
C GLY A 128 10.30 9.14 0.24
N GLY A 129 9.37 8.33 -0.23
CA GLY A 129 7.94 8.52 -0.01
C GLY A 129 7.38 7.71 1.16
N ASN A 130 6.06 7.77 1.34
CA ASN A 130 5.29 7.05 2.37
C ASN A 130 4.59 5.80 1.83
N GLY A 131 4.67 5.57 0.51
CA GLY A 131 3.98 4.50 -0.19
C GLY A 131 4.79 3.20 -0.33
N PRO A 132 4.28 2.29 -1.16
CA PRO A 132 3.16 2.49 -2.10
C PRO A 132 1.80 2.66 -1.43
N PHE A 133 1.62 2.07 -0.24
CA PHE A 133 0.38 2.14 0.53
C PHE A 133 0.62 2.71 1.91
N GLN A 134 -0.33 3.54 2.37
CA GLN A 134 -0.34 4.11 3.72
C GLN A 134 -1.73 3.92 4.33
N LEU A 135 -1.77 3.48 5.59
CA LEU A 135 -3.01 3.40 6.34
C LEU A 135 -3.29 4.74 7.03
N ILE A 136 -4.52 5.24 6.88
CA ILE A 136 -5.01 6.45 7.51
C ILE A 136 -6.18 6.09 8.43
N ILE A 137 -6.10 6.50 9.69
CA ILE A 137 -7.15 6.31 10.69
C ILE A 137 -7.71 7.70 11.00
N ARG A 138 -8.84 8.04 10.40
CA ARG A 138 -9.36 9.41 10.41
C ARG A 138 -9.79 9.91 11.78
N ARG A 139 -10.23 9.00 12.67
CA ARG A 139 -10.68 9.35 14.02
C ARG A 139 -9.54 9.45 15.03
N ASP A 140 -8.33 9.11 14.65
CA ASP A 140 -7.18 9.30 15.52
C ASP A 140 -6.91 10.79 15.75
N PRO A 141 -6.75 11.22 17.00
CA PRO A 141 -6.42 12.60 17.31
C PRO A 141 -5.03 13.00 16.81
N PHE A 142 -4.15 12.02 16.63
CA PHE A 142 -2.79 12.17 16.12
C PHE A 142 -2.46 11.10 15.07
N SER A 143 -1.56 11.42 14.14
CA SER A 143 -1.19 10.53 13.03
C SER A 143 -0.15 9.47 13.40
N GLN A 144 -0.01 9.12 14.67
CA GLN A 144 1.02 8.18 15.16
C GLN A 144 0.78 6.75 14.68
N ARG A 145 -0.49 6.33 14.56
CA ARG A 145 -0.87 5.01 14.05
C ARG A 145 -1.07 4.97 12.53
N TRP A 146 -0.84 6.09 11.83
CA TRP A 146 -0.91 6.14 10.37
C TRP A 146 0.33 5.47 9.79
N ILE A 147 0.25 4.15 9.62
CA ILE A 147 1.37 3.34 9.17
C ILE A 147 1.66 3.57 7.69
N LYS A 148 2.93 3.81 7.38
CA LYS A 148 3.47 3.97 6.03
C LYS A 148 3.98 2.62 5.51
N HIS A 149 4.14 2.51 4.20
CA HIS A 149 4.78 1.34 3.56
C HIS A 149 4.10 0.02 3.91
N VAL A 150 2.78 0.03 4.03
CA VAL A 150 1.99 -1.19 4.32
C VAL A 150 2.25 -2.23 3.24
N ASP A 151 2.64 -3.43 3.65
CA ASP A 151 2.91 -4.56 2.77
C ASP A 151 2.23 -5.86 3.20
N GLU A 152 1.72 -5.91 4.45
CA GLU A 152 1.06 -7.10 4.96
C GLU A 152 -0.11 -6.75 5.89
N ILE A 153 -1.20 -7.51 5.74
CA ILE A 153 -2.41 -7.47 6.59
C ILE A 153 -2.64 -8.86 7.15
N ILE A 154 -2.84 -8.99 8.45
CA ILE A 154 -3.00 -10.29 9.13
C ILE A 154 -4.28 -10.25 9.95
N LEU A 155 -5.25 -11.11 9.62
CA LEU A 155 -6.48 -11.31 10.38
C LEU A 155 -6.20 -12.25 11.55
N GLN A 156 -6.65 -11.88 12.78
CA GLN A 156 -6.36 -12.59 14.04
C GLN A 156 -7.60 -12.71 14.93
#